data_afacc4c872aed0c60c31ff3dbe5f88bf
#
_entry.id   afacc4c872aed0c60c31ff3dbe5f88bf
#
_cell.length_a   1.000
_cell.length_b   1.000
_cell.length_c   1.000
_cell.angle_alpha   90.00
_cell.angle_beta   90.00
_cell.angle_gamma   90.00
#
_symmetry.space_group_name_H-M   'P 1'
#
loop_
_entity.id
_entity.type
_entity.pdbx_description
1 polymer ?
#
loop_
_entity_poly.entity_id
_entity_poly.type
_entity_poly.pdbx_seq_one_letter_code
_entity_poly.pdbx_strand_id
1 'polypeptide(L)'
;MKKILLLLLPLLSLSCQAQEKPFDINKYKDVILNEYAYPRFAKSSDDTVLKDYALIDIDGDGKSELWVRGDESQDWQGVFSLDGDSLTLLADADVCSEIKVYKNAVGYHSYISPGQVDEAFSVLKNSCIVSSAEMSMKFDIFSDDQEVEYEGYTVNDKEVDEDTYNEFVQKLGDTIEVNPEWHPIE
;
A
#
# COMPACT_ATOMS: atom_id res chain seq x y z
N MET A 1 34.14 40.21 49.51
CA MET A 1 33.37 39.08 48.99
C MET A 1 32.37 39.59 47.95
N LYS A 2 32.62 39.45 46.64
CA LYS A 2 31.72 39.86 45.55
C LYS A 2 30.77 38.69 45.21
N LYS A 3 29.47 38.89 45.43
CA LYS A 3 28.44 37.93 45.00
C LYS A 3 28.21 38.11 43.51
N ILE A 4 28.55 37.07 42.72
CA ILE A 4 28.22 36.96 41.30
C ILE A 4 26.79 36.45 41.23
N LEU A 5 25.86 37.29 40.78
CA LEU A 5 24.47 36.93 40.51
C LEU A 5 24.42 36.32 39.07
N LEU A 6 24.34 34.97 38.99
CA LEU A 6 24.14 34.30 37.71
C LEU A 6 22.67 34.42 37.30
N LEU A 7 22.39 35.30 36.32
CA LEU A 7 21.09 35.36 35.65
C LEU A 7 20.96 34.19 34.70
N LEU A 8 20.20 33.14 35.06
CA LEU A 8 19.73 32.10 34.16
C LEU A 8 18.62 32.69 33.29
N LEU A 9 18.95 33.04 32.04
CA LEU A 9 17.97 33.32 30.99
C LEU A 9 17.37 31.99 30.54
N PRO A 10 16.03 31.79 30.61
CA PRO A 10 15.41 30.66 29.97
C PRO A 10 15.49 30.84 28.43
N LEU A 11 16.24 30.00 27.77
CA LEU A 11 16.15 29.83 26.34
C LEU A 11 14.76 29.29 26.01
N LEU A 12 13.84 30.18 25.70
CA LEU A 12 12.61 29.84 25.01
C LEU A 12 12.99 29.38 23.59
N SER A 13 13.16 28.09 23.42
CA SER A 13 13.15 27.46 22.11
C SER A 13 11.75 27.65 21.54
N LEU A 14 11.55 28.72 20.76
CA LEU A 14 10.46 28.78 19.81
C LEU A 14 10.70 27.67 18.79
N SER A 15 10.16 26.48 19.05
CA SER A 15 9.95 25.51 18.00
C SER A 15 8.93 26.14 17.05
N CYS A 16 9.43 26.70 15.94
CA CYS A 16 8.62 27.04 14.78
C CYS A 16 8.13 25.68 14.24
N GLN A 17 7.00 25.19 14.75
CA GLN A 17 6.27 24.11 14.09
C GLN A 17 5.82 24.73 12.75
N ALA A 18 6.55 24.39 11.69
CA ALA A 18 6.04 24.60 10.34
C ALA A 18 4.70 23.87 10.33
N GLN A 19 3.62 24.64 10.17
CA GLN A 19 2.28 24.09 10.00
C GLN A 19 2.33 23.35 8.67
N GLU A 20 2.49 22.03 8.70
CA GLU A 20 2.42 21.22 7.49
C GLU A 20 1.10 21.54 6.80
N LYS A 21 1.18 21.86 5.50
CA LYS A 21 -0.03 22.07 4.72
C LYS A 21 -0.85 20.80 4.78
N PRO A 22 -2.17 20.90 4.98
CA PRO A 22 -3.02 19.72 4.92
C PRO A 22 -2.80 18.99 3.59
N PHE A 23 -2.77 17.64 3.65
CA PHE A 23 -2.63 16.81 2.47
C PHE A 23 -3.81 17.07 1.52
N ASP A 24 -3.51 17.32 0.25
CA ASP A 24 -4.51 17.59 -0.78
C ASP A 24 -4.65 16.38 -1.71
N ILE A 25 -5.62 15.51 -1.42
CA ILE A 25 -5.93 14.32 -2.20
C ILE A 25 -6.38 14.67 -3.64
N ASN A 26 -7.00 15.83 -3.85
CA ASN A 26 -7.51 16.20 -5.18
C ASN A 26 -6.40 16.32 -6.22
N LYS A 27 -5.17 16.57 -5.78
CA LYS A 27 -3.98 16.57 -6.65
C LYS A 27 -3.74 15.23 -7.34
N TYR A 28 -4.12 14.12 -6.70
CA TYR A 28 -3.85 12.76 -7.15
C TYR A 28 -5.09 12.04 -7.69
N LYS A 29 -6.29 12.59 -7.44
CA LYS A 29 -7.57 11.96 -7.72
C LYS A 29 -7.70 11.48 -9.17
N ASP A 30 -7.39 12.35 -10.14
CA ASP A 30 -7.51 12.03 -11.56
C ASP A 30 -6.51 10.95 -11.99
N VAL A 31 -5.28 10.97 -11.47
CA VAL A 31 -4.25 9.96 -11.76
C VAL A 31 -4.68 8.62 -11.19
N ILE A 32 -5.14 8.58 -9.94
CA ILE A 32 -5.60 7.35 -9.29
C ILE A 32 -6.77 6.73 -10.07
N LEU A 33 -7.75 7.53 -10.46
CA LEU A 33 -8.90 7.06 -11.21
C LEU A 33 -8.49 6.53 -12.59
N ASN A 34 -7.75 7.31 -13.38
CA ASN A 34 -7.49 6.99 -14.78
C ASN A 34 -6.40 5.91 -14.97
N GLU A 35 -5.38 5.90 -14.12
CA GLU A 35 -4.23 5.01 -14.31
C GLU A 35 -4.36 3.70 -13.52
N TYR A 36 -5.08 3.69 -12.41
CA TYR A 36 -5.13 2.55 -11.49
C TYR A 36 -6.52 1.96 -11.31
N ALA A 37 -7.53 2.76 -10.99
CA ALA A 37 -8.86 2.24 -10.68
C ALA A 37 -9.64 1.82 -11.94
N TYR A 38 -9.75 2.66 -12.97
CA TYR A 38 -10.54 2.36 -14.18
C TYR A 38 -10.04 1.16 -15.00
N PRO A 39 -8.74 0.95 -15.22
CA PRO A 39 -8.27 -0.20 -15.99
C PRO A 39 -8.74 -1.54 -15.45
N ARG A 40 -8.99 -1.64 -14.15
CA ARG A 40 -9.44 -2.88 -13.50
C ARG A 40 -10.93 -3.17 -13.73
N PHE A 41 -11.78 -2.16 -13.87
CA PHE A 41 -13.23 -2.37 -13.81
C PHE A 41 -13.94 -2.36 -15.15
N ALA A 42 -13.25 -2.11 -16.27
CA ALA A 42 -13.84 -2.01 -17.61
C ALA A 42 -15.13 -1.15 -17.66
N LYS A 43 -15.30 -0.25 -16.69
CA LYS A 43 -16.46 0.64 -16.57
C LYS A 43 -16.13 2.03 -17.09
N SER A 44 -17.16 2.77 -17.45
CA SER A 44 -17.00 4.16 -17.86
C SER A 44 -16.54 5.00 -16.68
N SER A 45 -15.75 6.04 -16.96
CA SER A 45 -15.22 7.01 -15.99
C SER A 45 -16.27 7.66 -15.07
N ASP A 46 -17.54 7.55 -15.43
CA ASP A 46 -18.62 8.23 -14.73
C ASP A 46 -19.13 7.46 -13.49
N ASP A 47 -18.72 6.19 -13.32
CA ASP A 47 -19.25 5.31 -12.29
C ASP A 47 -18.29 5.02 -11.13
N THR A 48 -17.00 5.36 -11.26
CA THR A 48 -16.01 5.11 -10.19
C THR A 48 -15.81 6.36 -9.35
N VAL A 49 -16.14 6.25 -8.07
CA VAL A 49 -15.98 7.33 -7.10
C VAL A 49 -14.99 6.89 -6.04
N LEU A 50 -13.95 7.68 -5.84
CA LEU A 50 -13.08 7.52 -4.67
C LEU A 50 -13.83 8.08 -3.45
N LYS A 51 -13.92 7.27 -2.40
CA LYS A 51 -14.72 7.58 -1.21
C LYS A 51 -13.89 8.23 -0.12
N ASP A 52 -12.83 7.57 0.27
CA ASP A 52 -12.02 7.96 1.41
C ASP A 52 -10.53 7.72 1.13
N TYR A 53 -9.68 8.43 1.87
CA TYR A 53 -8.24 8.18 1.92
C TYR A 53 -7.74 8.16 3.36
N ALA A 54 -6.58 7.53 3.55
CA ALA A 54 -5.82 7.57 4.80
C ALA A 54 -4.32 7.73 4.51
N LEU A 55 -3.58 8.26 5.46
CA LEU A 55 -2.13 8.37 5.43
C LEU A 55 -1.55 7.46 6.49
N ILE A 56 -0.63 6.57 6.10
CA ILE A 56 -0.05 5.54 6.96
C ILE A 56 1.45 5.47 6.71
N ASP A 57 2.25 5.58 7.75
CA ASP A 57 3.70 5.36 7.69
C ASP A 57 3.98 3.87 7.87
N ILE A 58 4.08 3.13 6.76
CA ILE A 58 4.22 1.67 6.73
C ILE A 58 5.65 1.25 7.11
N ASP A 59 6.67 1.98 6.66
CA ASP A 59 8.07 1.60 6.87
C ASP A 59 8.76 2.34 8.03
N GLY A 60 8.03 3.25 8.70
CA GLY A 60 8.52 3.97 9.87
C GLY A 60 9.55 5.05 9.56
N ASP A 61 9.58 5.56 8.33
CA ASP A 61 10.54 6.58 7.90
C ASP A 61 10.10 8.01 8.22
N GLY A 62 8.88 8.19 8.71
CA GLY A 62 8.25 9.47 9.05
C GLY A 62 7.53 10.12 7.90
N LYS A 63 7.45 9.47 6.73
CA LYS A 63 6.58 9.85 5.62
C LYS A 63 5.43 8.86 5.55
N SER A 64 4.30 9.32 5.07
CA SER A 64 3.13 8.45 4.96
C SER A 64 2.92 7.98 3.54
N GLU A 65 2.57 6.71 3.40
CA GLU A 65 1.95 6.15 2.21
C GLU A 65 0.47 6.55 2.18
N LEU A 66 -0.06 6.68 0.97
CA LEU A 66 -1.46 7.02 0.72
C LEU A 66 -2.26 5.73 0.49
N TRP A 67 -3.26 5.49 1.33
CA TRP A 67 -4.23 4.42 1.12
C TRP A 67 -5.56 5.03 0.68
N VAL A 68 -6.09 4.63 -0.47
CA VAL A 68 -7.34 5.13 -1.05
C VAL A 68 -8.29 3.98 -1.23
N ARG A 69 -9.59 4.23 -1.02
CA ARG A 69 -10.65 3.27 -1.34
C ARG A 69 -11.77 3.90 -2.15
N GLY A 70 -12.35 3.09 -3.02
CA GLY A 70 -13.56 3.40 -3.77
C GLY A 70 -14.82 3.31 -2.91
N ASP A 71 -15.96 3.56 -3.54
CA ASP A 71 -17.25 3.37 -2.90
C ASP A 71 -17.60 1.86 -2.75
N GLU A 72 -18.66 1.58 -1.99
CA GLU A 72 -19.10 0.20 -1.69
C GLU A 72 -19.53 -0.60 -2.94
N SER A 73 -19.77 0.06 -4.08
CA SER A 73 -20.19 -0.59 -5.32
C SER A 73 -19.00 -1.22 -6.07
N GLN A 74 -17.77 -0.86 -5.72
CA GLN A 74 -16.57 -1.26 -6.45
C GLN A 74 -15.52 -1.94 -5.59
N ASP A 75 -15.57 -1.72 -4.28
CA ASP A 75 -14.70 -2.33 -3.25
C ASP A 75 -13.19 -2.28 -3.58
N TRP A 76 -12.80 -1.35 -4.49
CA TRP A 76 -11.41 -1.18 -4.87
C TRP A 76 -10.64 -0.38 -3.82
N GLN A 77 -9.42 -0.80 -3.58
CA GLN A 77 -8.48 -0.12 -2.72
C GLN A 77 -7.09 -0.09 -3.38
N GLY A 78 -6.36 1.00 -3.16
CA GLY A 78 -4.98 1.12 -3.62
C GLY A 78 -4.10 1.76 -2.55
N VAL A 79 -2.90 1.23 -2.37
CA VAL A 79 -1.86 1.80 -1.51
C VAL A 79 -0.74 2.32 -2.37
N PHE A 80 -0.34 3.56 -2.15
CA PHE A 80 0.64 4.27 -2.96
C PHE A 80 1.75 4.88 -2.11
N SER A 81 2.97 4.81 -2.59
CA SER A 81 4.06 5.67 -2.13
C SER A 81 3.97 7.03 -2.79
N LEU A 82 4.34 8.07 -2.05
CA LEU A 82 4.32 9.46 -2.47
C LEU A 82 5.77 9.98 -2.60
N ASP A 83 6.17 10.40 -3.79
CA ASP A 83 7.43 11.13 -4.01
C ASP A 83 7.14 12.46 -4.73
N GLY A 84 7.00 13.52 -3.95
CA GLY A 84 6.60 14.83 -4.42
C GLY A 84 5.22 14.82 -5.09
N ASP A 85 5.18 14.89 -6.42
CA ASP A 85 3.95 14.88 -7.21
C ASP A 85 3.67 13.51 -7.85
N SER A 86 4.56 12.54 -7.64
CA SER A 86 4.47 11.21 -8.23
C SER A 86 3.83 10.21 -7.28
N LEU A 87 3.02 9.31 -7.85
CA LEU A 87 2.45 8.14 -7.18
C LEU A 87 3.13 6.88 -7.71
N THR A 88 3.46 5.97 -6.81
CA THR A 88 3.86 4.61 -7.16
C THR A 88 2.92 3.64 -6.47
N LEU A 89 2.20 2.82 -7.25
CA LEU A 89 1.33 1.78 -6.70
C LEU A 89 2.19 0.75 -5.96
N LEU A 90 1.82 0.44 -4.73
CA LEU A 90 2.47 -0.55 -3.88
C LEU A 90 1.67 -1.85 -3.79
N ALA A 91 0.36 -1.71 -3.70
CA ALA A 91 -0.59 -2.80 -3.68
C ALA A 91 -1.96 -2.27 -4.05
N ASP A 92 -2.78 -3.09 -4.71
CA ASP A 92 -4.20 -2.82 -4.89
C ASP A 92 -5.04 -4.07 -4.70
N ALA A 93 -6.28 -3.88 -4.32
CA ALA A 93 -7.24 -4.94 -4.05
C ALA A 93 -8.64 -4.54 -4.54
N ASP A 94 -9.44 -5.53 -4.90
CA ASP A 94 -10.84 -5.40 -5.25
C ASP A 94 -11.74 -6.26 -4.34
N VAL A 95 -13.01 -6.44 -4.68
CA VAL A 95 -14.00 -7.21 -3.91
C VAL A 95 -13.55 -8.64 -3.55
N CYS A 96 -12.67 -9.23 -4.34
CA CYS A 96 -12.14 -10.59 -4.14
C CYS A 96 -10.73 -10.60 -3.55
N SER A 97 -10.24 -9.46 -3.08
CA SER A 97 -8.85 -9.28 -2.70
C SER A 97 -8.73 -8.63 -1.33
N GLU A 98 -7.64 -8.88 -0.65
CA GLU A 98 -7.31 -8.32 0.66
C GLU A 98 -5.94 -7.66 0.64
N ILE A 99 -5.86 -6.40 1.09
CA ILE A 99 -4.58 -5.74 1.35
C ILE A 99 -4.03 -6.20 2.70
N LYS A 100 -2.80 -6.67 2.69
CA LYS A 100 -2.05 -7.10 3.88
C LYS A 100 -0.90 -6.15 4.15
N VAL A 101 -0.84 -5.65 5.37
CA VAL A 101 0.25 -4.78 5.81
C VAL A 101 1.17 -5.55 6.75
N TYR A 102 2.47 -5.41 6.54
CA TYR A 102 3.55 -5.98 7.34
C TYR A 102 4.44 -4.85 7.87
N LYS A 103 5.36 -5.18 8.74
CA LYS A 103 6.40 -4.24 9.10
C LYS A 103 7.30 -3.97 7.88
N ASN A 104 7.26 -2.75 7.35
CA ASN A 104 7.99 -2.30 6.17
C ASN A 104 7.56 -2.98 4.86
N ALA A 105 6.36 -3.55 4.78
CA ALA A 105 5.87 -4.10 3.53
C ALA A 105 4.34 -4.00 3.44
N VAL A 106 3.86 -3.99 2.21
CA VAL A 106 2.43 -4.09 1.88
C VAL A 106 2.28 -5.07 0.73
N GLY A 107 1.18 -5.79 0.72
CA GLY A 107 0.86 -6.69 -0.37
C GLY A 107 -0.64 -6.93 -0.48
N TYR A 108 -1.01 -7.76 -1.44
CA TYR A 108 -2.38 -8.21 -1.59
C TYR A 108 -2.43 -9.73 -1.81
N HIS A 109 -3.56 -10.30 -1.45
CA HIS A 109 -3.96 -11.65 -1.81
C HIS A 109 -5.29 -11.55 -2.53
N SER A 110 -5.40 -12.10 -3.74
CA SER A 110 -6.56 -11.97 -4.60
C SER A 110 -7.05 -13.32 -5.11
N TYR A 111 -8.37 -13.50 -5.08
CA TYR A 111 -9.08 -14.58 -5.77
C TYR A 111 -9.73 -13.97 -7.03
N ILE A 112 -8.98 -13.88 -8.14
CA ILE A 112 -9.42 -13.18 -9.37
C ILE A 112 -10.62 -13.88 -10.01
N SER A 113 -10.66 -15.22 -9.96
CA SER A 113 -11.76 -16.03 -10.47
C SER A 113 -11.81 -17.37 -9.72
N PRO A 114 -12.90 -18.14 -9.84
CA PRO A 114 -12.86 -19.53 -9.41
C PRO A 114 -11.65 -20.24 -10.05
N GLY A 115 -10.70 -20.66 -9.22
CA GLY A 115 -9.49 -21.35 -9.67
C GLY A 115 -8.29 -20.48 -9.99
N GLN A 116 -8.31 -19.17 -9.73
CA GLN A 116 -7.11 -18.33 -9.87
C GLN A 116 -6.85 -17.54 -8.59
N VAL A 117 -5.62 -17.64 -8.09
CA VAL A 117 -5.11 -16.91 -6.93
C VAL A 117 -3.86 -16.14 -7.33
N ASP A 118 -3.80 -14.89 -6.98
CA ASP A 118 -2.61 -14.04 -7.14
C ASP A 118 -2.23 -13.40 -5.82
N GLU A 119 -0.93 -13.29 -5.57
CA GLU A 119 -0.37 -12.54 -4.45
C GLU A 119 0.76 -11.65 -4.96
N ALA A 120 0.88 -10.46 -4.40
CA ALA A 120 2.06 -9.63 -4.61
C ALA A 120 2.41 -8.87 -3.34
N PHE A 121 3.71 -8.66 -3.14
CA PHE A 121 4.28 -7.98 -1.97
C PHE A 121 5.34 -6.97 -2.40
N SER A 122 5.28 -5.78 -1.80
CA SER A 122 6.27 -4.70 -1.96
C SER A 122 6.90 -4.40 -0.62
N VAL A 123 8.22 -4.60 -0.51
CA VAL A 123 9.01 -4.24 0.68
C VAL A 123 9.51 -2.82 0.52
N LEU A 124 9.28 -1.99 1.53
CA LEU A 124 9.54 -0.56 1.51
C LEU A 124 10.78 -0.20 2.34
N LYS A 125 11.46 0.83 1.90
CA LYS A 125 12.48 1.54 2.66
C LYS A 125 12.57 2.99 2.17
N ASN A 126 12.36 3.94 3.07
CA ASN A 126 12.27 5.36 2.76
C ASN A 126 11.22 5.63 1.66
N SER A 127 10.03 5.05 1.83
CA SER A 127 8.90 5.11 0.90
C SER A 127 9.19 4.62 -0.53
N CYS A 128 10.29 3.88 -0.74
CA CYS A 128 10.64 3.29 -2.03
C CYS A 128 10.56 1.77 -1.97
N ILE A 129 10.09 1.13 -3.05
CA ILE A 129 10.15 -0.33 -3.18
C ILE A 129 11.62 -0.74 -3.31
N VAL A 130 12.08 -1.58 -2.38
CA VAL A 130 13.45 -2.12 -2.40
C VAL A 130 13.51 -3.60 -2.76
N SER A 131 12.39 -4.29 -2.65
CA SER A 131 12.23 -5.68 -3.08
C SER A 131 10.75 -5.98 -3.28
N SER A 132 10.44 -6.92 -4.18
CA SER A 132 9.08 -7.38 -4.46
C SER A 132 9.04 -8.88 -4.67
N ALA A 133 7.86 -9.47 -4.48
CA ALA A 133 7.59 -10.85 -4.86
C ALA A 133 6.16 -10.97 -5.37
N GLU A 134 5.94 -11.85 -6.33
CA GLU A 134 4.63 -12.13 -6.91
C GLU A 134 4.45 -13.63 -7.06
N MET A 135 3.22 -14.09 -6.87
CA MET A 135 2.78 -15.44 -7.15
C MET A 135 1.48 -15.40 -7.93
N SER A 136 1.39 -16.23 -8.97
CA SER A 136 0.14 -16.47 -9.68
C SER A 136 -0.08 -17.98 -9.79
N MET A 137 -1.26 -18.44 -9.42
CA MET A 137 -1.64 -19.84 -9.43
C MET A 137 -3.01 -20.01 -10.05
N LYS A 138 -3.12 -20.96 -10.99
CA LYS A 138 -4.36 -21.29 -11.66
C LYS A 138 -4.67 -22.78 -11.52
N PHE A 139 -5.89 -23.09 -11.09
CA PHE A 139 -6.38 -24.45 -10.87
C PHE A 139 -7.40 -24.83 -11.94
N ASP A 140 -7.41 -26.11 -12.35
CA ASP A 140 -8.54 -26.69 -13.08
C ASP A 140 -9.71 -26.94 -12.12
N ILE A 141 -10.68 -26.02 -12.12
CA ILE A 141 -11.88 -26.11 -11.26
C ILE A 141 -12.85 -27.23 -11.68
N PHE A 142 -12.65 -27.81 -12.86
CA PHE A 142 -13.47 -28.91 -13.36
C PHE A 142 -12.82 -30.28 -13.10
N SER A 143 -11.59 -30.33 -12.63
CA SER A 143 -10.92 -31.53 -12.15
C SER A 143 -11.37 -31.88 -10.74
N ASP A 144 -11.75 -33.14 -10.51
CA ASP A 144 -12.14 -33.61 -9.17
C ASP A 144 -10.99 -33.44 -8.14
N ASP A 145 -9.73 -33.41 -8.60
CA ASP A 145 -8.53 -33.32 -7.78
C ASP A 145 -7.99 -31.86 -7.70
N GLN A 146 -8.66 -30.87 -8.31
CA GLN A 146 -8.21 -29.48 -8.38
C GLN A 146 -6.75 -29.36 -8.85
N GLU A 147 -6.43 -29.99 -9.99
CA GLU A 147 -5.08 -30.00 -10.53
C GLU A 147 -4.62 -28.54 -10.81
N VAL A 148 -3.36 -28.23 -10.47
CA VAL A 148 -2.73 -26.94 -10.76
C VAL A 148 -2.40 -26.90 -12.26
N GLU A 149 -3.07 -26.01 -13.02
CA GLU A 149 -2.80 -25.80 -14.44
C GLU A 149 -1.55 -24.94 -14.68
N TYR A 150 -1.36 -23.94 -13.82
CA TYR A 150 -0.25 -23.00 -13.90
C TYR A 150 0.13 -22.53 -12.50
N GLU A 151 1.43 -22.40 -12.29
CA GLU A 151 2.02 -21.87 -11.07
C GLU A 151 3.28 -21.09 -11.46
N GLY A 152 3.39 -19.86 -11.00
CA GLY A 152 4.51 -19.00 -11.29
C GLY A 152 4.87 -18.12 -10.10
N TYR A 153 6.16 -18.03 -9.83
CA TYR A 153 6.71 -17.23 -8.74
C TYR A 153 7.81 -16.30 -9.25
N THR A 154 7.79 -15.06 -8.78
CA THR A 154 8.87 -14.11 -9.04
C THR A 154 9.36 -13.46 -7.75
N VAL A 155 10.65 -13.11 -7.71
CA VAL A 155 11.25 -12.25 -6.70
C VAL A 155 12.16 -11.24 -7.41
N ASN A 156 11.86 -9.94 -7.22
CA ASN A 156 12.55 -8.84 -7.90
C ASN A 156 12.57 -9.04 -9.43
N ASP A 157 11.40 -9.29 -10.01
CA ASP A 157 11.16 -9.52 -11.46
C ASP A 157 11.92 -10.72 -12.05
N LYS A 158 12.36 -11.66 -11.23
CA LYS A 158 13.03 -12.90 -11.68
C LYS A 158 12.21 -14.10 -11.29
N GLU A 159 12.01 -15.00 -12.25
CA GLU A 159 11.41 -16.31 -11.97
C GLU A 159 12.24 -17.05 -10.94
N VAL A 160 11.55 -17.64 -9.96
CA VAL A 160 12.12 -18.42 -8.87
C VAL A 160 11.28 -19.68 -8.64
N ASP A 161 11.80 -20.60 -7.85
CA ASP A 161 11.01 -21.74 -7.35
C ASP A 161 10.14 -21.32 -6.15
N GLU A 162 9.19 -22.17 -5.81
CA GLU A 162 8.28 -22.00 -4.69
C GLU A 162 9.02 -21.81 -3.36
N ASP A 163 10.08 -22.58 -3.12
CA ASP A 163 10.85 -22.50 -1.87
C ASP A 163 11.48 -21.10 -1.71
N THR A 164 12.05 -20.54 -2.76
CA THR A 164 12.63 -19.19 -2.77
C THR A 164 11.57 -18.11 -2.52
N TYR A 165 10.39 -18.26 -3.15
CA TYR A 165 9.25 -17.35 -2.89
C TYR A 165 8.78 -17.46 -1.44
N ASN A 166 8.57 -18.65 -0.93
CA ASN A 166 8.13 -18.89 0.45
C ASN A 166 9.14 -18.34 1.48
N GLU A 167 10.46 -18.46 1.23
CA GLU A 167 11.47 -17.82 2.05
C GLU A 167 11.37 -16.29 2.05
N PHE A 168 10.99 -15.68 0.93
CA PHE A 168 10.75 -14.24 0.85
C PHE A 168 9.53 -13.85 1.70
N VAL A 169 8.39 -14.51 1.52
CA VAL A 169 7.15 -14.24 2.27
C VAL A 169 7.37 -14.46 3.76
N GLN A 170 8.09 -15.51 4.16
CA GLN A 170 8.39 -15.76 5.57
C GLN A 170 9.19 -14.62 6.23
N LYS A 171 10.07 -13.95 5.48
CA LYS A 171 10.86 -12.80 5.98
C LYS A 171 10.02 -11.55 6.21
N LEU A 172 8.82 -11.44 5.64
CA LEU A 172 7.88 -10.34 5.92
C LEU A 172 7.39 -10.39 7.37
N GLY A 173 7.32 -11.60 7.95
CA GLY A 173 6.83 -11.83 9.31
C GLY A 173 5.32 -11.80 9.39
N ASP A 174 4.80 -11.45 10.57
CA ASP A 174 3.36 -11.40 10.81
C ASP A 174 2.73 -10.13 10.21
N THR A 175 1.48 -10.24 9.77
CA THR A 175 0.66 -9.09 9.38
C THR A 175 0.40 -8.18 10.57
N ILE A 176 0.35 -6.89 10.30
CA ILE A 176 0.04 -5.87 11.30
C ILE A 176 -1.41 -5.42 11.09
N GLU A 177 -2.20 -5.45 12.16
CA GLU A 177 -3.52 -4.83 12.13
C GLU A 177 -3.36 -3.31 12.04
N VAL A 178 -3.86 -2.72 10.97
CA VAL A 178 -3.84 -1.27 10.74
C VAL A 178 -5.26 -0.74 10.84
N ASN A 179 -5.46 0.27 11.69
CA ASN A 179 -6.72 0.99 11.82
C ASN A 179 -6.54 2.42 11.29
N PRO A 180 -6.66 2.64 9.97
CA PRO A 180 -6.42 3.95 9.37
C PRO A 180 -7.45 4.99 9.81
N GLU A 181 -7.02 6.22 10.02
CA GLU A 181 -7.93 7.36 10.14
C GLU A 181 -8.38 7.77 8.73
N TRP A 182 -9.61 7.42 8.39
CA TRP A 182 -10.17 7.68 7.07
C TRP A 182 -10.72 9.10 6.94
N HIS A 183 -10.34 9.78 5.88
CA HIS A 183 -10.80 11.12 5.52
C HIS A 183 -11.63 11.06 4.24
N PRO A 184 -12.83 11.68 4.18
CA PRO A 184 -13.65 11.66 2.98
C PRO A 184 -12.97 12.44 1.84
N ILE A 185 -13.21 11.98 0.61
CA ILE A 185 -12.81 12.66 -0.64
C ILE A 185 -14.03 13.41 -1.17
N GLU A 186 -13.95 14.76 -1.19
CA GLU A 186 -15.02 15.64 -1.68
C GLU A 186 -14.99 15.81 -3.22
#